data_08ea20eb6b4db3ee3c65f555ac9a71b5
#
_entry.id   08ea20eb6b4db3ee3c65f555ac9a71b5
#
_cell.length_a   1.000
_cell.length_b   1.000
_cell.length_c   1.000
_cell.angle_alpha   90.00
_cell.angle_beta   90.00
_cell.angle_gamma   90.00
#
_symmetry.space_group_name_H-M   'P 1'
#
loop_
_entity.id
_entity.type
_entity.pdbx_description
1 polymer ?
#
loop_
_entity_poly.entity_id
_entity_poly.type
_entity_poly.pdbx_seq_one_letter_code
_entity_poly.pdbx_strand_id
1 'polypeptide(L)'
;MKAINIHYLPVFMLLFSTSCFAQKNEKAVQQSSFFTKTDAENWVYVLKDKTVAASDVFKMDEGILQITGISSGYLRTKKSYTDFELVTEWRWTKTVGNSGVLVHIQPNDTVWPQCYQVQQKASDAGDIICMNGLWAKECTDSVKFTVKKMQPSNEKPLGEWNLIKVISKNKTLKVFVNGVLQNNITGLTASSGFIGFQNEGKPLEFRNLSIKILNKN
;
A
#
# COMPACT_ATOMS: atom_id res chain seq x y z
N MET A 1 29.01 -25.51 79.93
CA MET A 1 29.54 -25.59 78.57
C MET A 1 28.34 -25.61 77.59
N LYS A 2 28.19 -24.49 76.88
CA LYS A 2 27.08 -24.37 75.85
C LYS A 2 27.71 -24.60 74.48
N ALA A 3 27.17 -25.61 73.76
CA ALA A 3 27.58 -25.92 72.40
C ALA A 3 26.96 -24.93 71.43
N ILE A 4 27.80 -24.38 70.55
CA ILE A 4 27.39 -23.44 69.48
C ILE A 4 27.16 -24.28 68.21
N ASN A 5 25.91 -24.34 67.76
CA ASN A 5 25.54 -24.95 66.47
C ASN A 5 25.75 -23.92 65.33
N ILE A 6 26.69 -24.23 64.47
CA ILE A 6 26.94 -23.47 63.27
C ILE A 6 26.08 -24.08 62.11
N HIS A 7 25.11 -23.32 61.63
CA HIS A 7 24.34 -23.69 60.46
C HIS A 7 25.02 -23.23 59.20
N TYR A 8 25.42 -24.16 58.35
CA TYR A 8 25.89 -23.86 56.98
C TYR A 8 24.70 -23.65 56.06
N LEU A 9 24.61 -22.46 55.49
CA LEU A 9 23.66 -22.15 54.42
C LEU A 9 24.30 -22.52 53.06
N PRO A 10 23.64 -23.31 52.18
CA PRO A 10 24.18 -23.57 50.87
C PRO A 10 23.96 -22.36 49.97
N VAL A 11 25.06 -21.84 49.41
CA VAL A 11 25.07 -20.80 48.38
C VAL A 11 24.65 -21.48 47.04
N PHE A 12 23.43 -21.17 46.57
CA PHE A 12 23.00 -21.54 45.24
C PHE A 12 23.61 -20.57 44.24
N MET A 13 24.57 -21.05 43.46
CA MET A 13 25.19 -20.31 42.38
C MET A 13 24.25 -20.42 41.13
N LEU A 14 23.43 -19.36 40.85
CA LEU A 14 22.66 -19.26 39.62
C LEU A 14 23.61 -18.97 38.45
N LEU A 15 23.80 -19.98 37.63
CA LEU A 15 24.43 -19.82 36.31
C LEU A 15 23.48 -19.13 35.35
N PHE A 16 23.66 -17.82 35.13
CA PHE A 16 22.99 -17.12 34.04
C PHE A 16 23.65 -17.53 32.73
N SER A 17 22.98 -18.38 31.95
CA SER A 17 23.33 -18.62 30.56
C SER A 17 22.87 -17.43 29.73
N THR A 18 23.79 -16.57 29.32
CA THR A 18 23.55 -15.50 28.34
C THR A 18 23.43 -16.16 26.97
N SER A 19 22.21 -16.48 26.54
CA SER A 19 21.93 -16.79 25.16
C SER A 19 22.07 -15.52 24.31
N CYS A 20 23.18 -15.47 23.60
CA CYS A 20 23.45 -14.44 22.61
C CYS A 20 22.52 -14.67 21.41
N PHE A 21 21.36 -13.98 21.40
CA PHE A 21 20.53 -13.91 20.22
C PHE A 21 21.30 -13.12 19.15
N ALA A 22 21.82 -13.81 18.16
CA ALA A 22 22.36 -13.18 16.95
C ALA A 22 21.22 -12.41 16.27
N GLN A 23 21.16 -11.11 16.50
CA GLN A 23 20.28 -10.19 15.79
C GLN A 23 20.73 -10.18 14.32
N LYS A 24 19.99 -10.89 13.45
CA LYS A 24 20.15 -10.77 12.02
C LYS A 24 19.94 -9.30 11.67
N ASN A 25 21.03 -8.62 11.31
CA ASN A 25 20.98 -7.30 10.70
C ASN A 25 20.24 -7.44 9.36
N GLU A 26 18.92 -7.31 9.38
CA GLU A 26 18.16 -6.97 8.18
C GLU A 26 18.64 -5.56 7.81
N LYS A 27 19.41 -5.47 6.72
CA LYS A 27 19.75 -4.17 6.13
C LYS A 27 18.43 -3.44 5.91
N ALA A 28 18.23 -2.38 6.67
CA ALA A 28 17.12 -1.46 6.44
C ALA A 28 17.20 -1.04 4.98
N VAL A 29 16.22 -1.47 4.18
CA VAL A 29 16.10 -1.03 2.80
C VAL A 29 15.90 0.48 2.89
N GLN A 30 16.87 1.22 2.39
CA GLN A 30 16.86 2.67 2.35
C GLN A 30 15.52 3.07 1.71
N GLN A 31 14.66 3.71 2.48
CA GLN A 31 13.35 4.18 2.04
C GLN A 31 13.62 5.32 1.05
N SER A 32 13.70 4.99 -0.24
CA SER A 32 13.79 6.00 -1.28
C SER A 32 12.47 6.77 -1.24
N SER A 33 12.53 8.06 -1.02
CA SER A 33 11.38 8.95 -1.12
C SER A 33 10.91 8.95 -2.58
N PHE A 34 9.79 8.33 -2.88
CA PHE A 34 9.26 8.22 -4.25
C PHE A 34 8.60 9.51 -4.77
N PHE A 35 8.40 10.51 -3.91
CA PHE A 35 7.64 11.71 -4.25
C PHE A 35 8.47 12.97 -4.05
N THR A 36 9.68 12.99 -4.61
CA THR A 36 10.51 14.21 -4.70
C THR A 36 10.38 14.83 -6.09
N LYS A 37 10.80 16.09 -6.22
CA LYS A 37 10.80 16.79 -7.54
C LYS A 37 11.64 16.04 -8.58
N THR A 38 12.72 15.41 -8.18
CA THR A 38 13.60 14.61 -9.05
C THR A 38 12.98 13.27 -9.44
N ASP A 39 11.97 12.79 -8.73
CA ASP A 39 11.30 11.53 -9.06
C ASP A 39 10.22 11.67 -10.13
N ALA A 40 9.85 12.88 -10.53
CA ALA A 40 8.82 13.11 -11.55
C ALA A 40 9.11 12.34 -12.85
N GLU A 41 10.38 12.18 -13.21
CA GLU A 41 10.82 11.41 -14.38
C GLU A 41 10.60 9.89 -14.25
N ASN A 42 10.40 9.38 -13.04
CA ASN A 42 10.18 7.95 -12.77
C ASN A 42 8.73 7.51 -12.98
N TRP A 43 7.85 8.45 -13.31
CA TRP A 43 6.44 8.22 -13.49
C TRP A 43 5.99 8.41 -14.93
N VAL A 44 4.93 7.69 -15.30
CA VAL A 44 4.15 7.90 -16.52
C VAL A 44 2.82 8.48 -16.09
N TYR A 45 2.39 9.54 -16.78
CA TYR A 45 1.17 10.28 -16.48
C TYR A 45 0.13 10.01 -17.57
N VAL A 46 -1.07 9.62 -17.17
CA VAL A 46 -2.18 9.34 -18.07
C VAL A 46 -3.37 10.19 -17.64
N LEU A 47 -3.74 11.17 -18.48
CA LEU A 47 -4.85 12.08 -18.21
C LEU A 47 -5.92 11.95 -19.29
N LYS A 48 -7.19 12.15 -18.88
CA LYS A 48 -8.34 12.20 -19.77
C LYS A 48 -8.24 13.43 -20.71
N ASP A 49 -8.00 14.58 -20.12
CA ASP A 49 -7.81 15.81 -20.87
C ASP A 49 -6.32 15.99 -21.19
N LYS A 50 -5.98 15.87 -22.46
CA LYS A 50 -4.60 15.97 -22.96
C LYS A 50 -4.09 17.41 -23.04
N THR A 51 -4.95 18.40 -22.85
CA THR A 51 -4.57 19.82 -22.81
C THR A 51 -4.09 20.26 -21.44
N VAL A 52 -4.38 19.49 -20.39
CA VAL A 52 -3.95 19.75 -19.02
C VAL A 52 -2.52 19.22 -18.82
N ALA A 53 -1.63 20.06 -18.30
CA ALA A 53 -0.29 19.62 -17.96
C ALA A 53 -0.30 18.67 -16.76
N ALA A 54 0.48 17.60 -16.83
CA ALA A 54 0.57 16.62 -15.72
C ALA A 54 1.04 17.28 -14.41
N SER A 55 1.90 18.29 -14.48
CA SER A 55 2.36 19.10 -13.34
C SER A 55 1.26 19.89 -12.64
N ASP A 56 0.15 20.19 -13.32
CA ASP A 56 -1.00 20.86 -12.72
C ASP A 56 -1.88 19.88 -11.94
N VAL A 57 -1.79 18.59 -12.27
CA VAL A 57 -2.58 17.51 -11.66
C VAL A 57 -1.82 16.82 -10.55
N PHE A 58 -0.55 16.48 -10.80
CA PHE A 58 0.31 15.71 -9.90
C PHE A 58 1.54 16.54 -9.51
N LYS A 59 1.60 16.96 -8.26
CA LYS A 59 2.72 17.74 -7.72
C LYS A 59 3.48 16.89 -6.70
N MET A 60 4.79 16.81 -6.86
CA MET A 60 5.66 16.08 -5.94
C MET A 60 6.58 17.05 -5.25
N ASP A 61 6.50 17.15 -3.95
CA ASP A 61 7.35 18.01 -3.14
C ASP A 61 7.51 17.44 -1.73
N GLU A 62 8.74 17.51 -1.21
CA GLU A 62 9.08 17.07 0.16
C GLU A 62 8.54 15.68 0.55
N GLY A 63 8.51 14.73 -0.40
CA GLY A 63 8.03 13.37 -0.17
C GLY A 63 6.51 13.21 -0.17
N ILE A 64 5.78 14.25 -0.59
CA ILE A 64 4.33 14.24 -0.73
C ILE A 64 3.96 14.30 -2.22
N LEU A 65 3.09 13.39 -2.65
CA LEU A 65 2.38 13.49 -3.92
C LEU A 65 1.03 14.17 -3.65
N GLN A 66 0.85 15.37 -4.19
CA GLN A 66 -0.42 16.09 -4.18
C GLN A 66 -1.15 15.82 -5.50
N ILE A 67 -2.39 15.35 -5.42
CA ILE A 67 -3.30 15.16 -6.54
C ILE A 67 -4.38 16.23 -6.44
N THR A 68 -4.50 17.08 -7.46
CA THR A 68 -5.35 18.28 -7.38
C THR A 68 -6.83 18.04 -7.64
N GLY A 69 -7.18 16.91 -8.25
CA GLY A 69 -8.55 16.61 -8.68
C GLY A 69 -8.90 17.13 -10.07
N ILE A 70 -8.00 17.86 -10.73
CA ILE A 70 -8.22 18.36 -12.09
C ILE A 70 -7.95 17.23 -13.09
N SER A 71 -8.85 17.04 -14.06
CA SER A 71 -8.73 16.00 -15.11
C SER A 71 -8.54 14.58 -14.58
N SER A 72 -9.52 13.70 -14.73
CA SER A 72 -9.40 12.29 -14.35
C SER A 72 -8.21 11.61 -15.02
N GLY A 73 -7.65 10.62 -14.33
CA GLY A 73 -6.50 9.87 -14.82
C GLY A 73 -5.70 9.24 -13.69
N TYR A 74 -4.44 8.99 -13.94
CA TYR A 74 -3.53 8.42 -12.92
C TYR A 74 -2.07 8.70 -13.30
N LEU A 75 -1.18 8.54 -12.33
CA LEU A 75 0.23 8.33 -12.60
C LEU A 75 0.59 6.88 -12.26
N ARG A 76 1.58 6.32 -12.95
CA ARG A 76 2.08 4.97 -12.70
C ARG A 76 3.59 4.88 -12.76
N THR A 77 4.15 3.87 -12.10
CA THR A 77 5.58 3.55 -12.19
C THR A 77 5.97 3.17 -13.62
N LYS A 78 7.21 3.44 -14.01
CA LYS A 78 7.81 2.89 -15.24
C LYS A 78 8.19 1.42 -15.05
N LYS A 79 8.52 1.00 -13.83
CA LYS A 79 8.87 -0.37 -13.49
C LYS A 79 7.63 -1.19 -13.20
N SER A 80 7.59 -2.42 -13.71
CA SER A 80 6.58 -3.44 -13.39
C SER A 80 6.98 -4.23 -12.15
N TYR A 81 5.99 -4.71 -11.40
CA TYR A 81 6.14 -5.46 -10.15
C TYR A 81 5.29 -6.73 -10.21
N THR A 82 5.78 -7.81 -9.63
CA THR A 82 5.07 -9.11 -9.53
C THR A 82 4.68 -9.39 -8.10
N ASP A 83 5.62 -9.85 -7.27
CA ASP A 83 5.40 -10.10 -5.85
C ASP A 83 5.98 -8.93 -5.05
N PHE A 84 5.15 -8.21 -4.32
CA PHE A 84 5.56 -7.02 -3.58
C PHE A 84 4.71 -6.77 -2.34
N GLU A 85 5.25 -6.00 -1.42
CA GLU A 85 4.52 -5.28 -0.38
C GLU A 85 4.63 -3.79 -0.68
N LEU A 86 3.48 -3.13 -0.83
CA LEU A 86 3.36 -1.68 -0.96
C LEU A 86 2.77 -1.14 0.33
N VAL A 87 3.37 -0.07 0.84
CA VAL A 87 2.84 0.71 1.96
C VAL A 87 2.86 2.17 1.56
N THR A 88 1.78 2.88 1.81
CA THR A 88 1.69 4.33 1.65
C THR A 88 0.61 4.90 2.56
N GLU A 89 0.69 6.19 2.82
CA GLU A 89 -0.37 6.92 3.52
C GLU A 89 -1.09 7.83 2.55
N TRP A 90 -2.41 8.02 2.76
CA TRP A 90 -3.22 8.98 1.99
C TRP A 90 -4.11 9.80 2.92
N ARG A 91 -4.50 10.98 2.45
CA ARG A 91 -5.57 11.79 3.08
C ARG A 91 -6.34 12.59 2.04
N TRP A 92 -7.60 12.83 2.33
CA TRP A 92 -8.41 13.83 1.65
C TRP A 92 -8.09 15.20 2.24
N THR A 93 -7.87 16.24 1.41
CA THR A 93 -7.40 17.55 1.90
C THR A 93 -8.51 18.58 2.06
N LYS A 94 -9.54 18.54 1.20
CA LYS A 94 -10.64 19.54 1.23
C LYS A 94 -12.02 18.90 1.34
N THR A 95 -12.23 17.79 0.69
CA THR A 95 -13.49 17.05 0.67
C THR A 95 -13.17 15.59 0.35
N VAL A 96 -13.95 14.70 0.89
CA VAL A 96 -13.85 13.29 0.58
C VAL A 96 -14.34 12.99 -0.84
N GLY A 97 -13.86 11.93 -1.45
CA GLY A 97 -14.21 11.60 -2.83
C GLY A 97 -13.90 10.16 -3.20
N ASN A 98 -13.44 9.97 -4.44
CA ASN A 98 -13.02 8.70 -4.99
C ASN A 98 -11.58 8.78 -5.48
N SER A 99 -10.83 7.73 -5.23
CA SER A 99 -9.45 7.49 -5.69
C SER A 99 -9.11 6.00 -5.51
N GLY A 100 -7.90 5.60 -5.86
CA GLY A 100 -7.42 4.24 -5.64
C GLY A 100 -5.92 4.10 -5.86
N VAL A 101 -5.35 3.11 -5.17
CA VAL A 101 -4.06 2.55 -5.55
C VAL A 101 -4.31 1.49 -6.61
N LEU A 102 -3.74 1.69 -7.79
CA LEU A 102 -3.86 0.78 -8.93
C LEU A 102 -2.68 -0.18 -8.91
N VAL A 103 -2.94 -1.47 -8.94
CA VAL A 103 -1.89 -2.50 -8.95
C VAL A 103 -2.06 -3.43 -10.15
N HIS A 104 -0.94 -3.97 -10.62
CA HIS A 104 -0.89 -4.80 -11.84
C HIS A 104 -1.52 -4.12 -13.06
N ILE A 105 -1.26 -2.81 -13.23
CA ILE A 105 -1.68 -2.08 -14.44
C ILE A 105 -1.01 -2.74 -15.64
N GLN A 106 -1.81 -3.14 -16.61
CA GLN A 106 -1.34 -3.75 -17.84
C GLN A 106 -0.83 -2.70 -18.84
N PRO A 107 0.09 -3.05 -19.75
CA PRO A 107 0.72 -2.11 -20.67
C PRO A 107 -0.24 -1.67 -21.78
N ASN A 108 -1.22 -0.87 -21.47
CA ASN A 108 -2.08 -0.15 -22.42
C ASN A 108 -2.67 1.06 -21.68
N ASP A 109 -2.01 2.19 -21.80
CA ASP A 109 -2.33 3.40 -21.04
C ASP A 109 -3.63 4.05 -21.53
N THR A 110 -4.74 3.59 -21.00
CA THR A 110 -6.06 4.22 -21.10
C THR A 110 -6.41 4.90 -19.79
N VAL A 111 -7.29 5.90 -19.80
CA VAL A 111 -7.71 6.66 -18.59
C VAL A 111 -8.22 5.75 -17.47
N TRP A 112 -8.88 4.67 -17.85
CA TRP A 112 -9.31 3.59 -16.96
C TRP A 112 -8.54 2.33 -17.37
N PRO A 113 -7.39 2.05 -16.76
CA PRO A 113 -6.53 0.97 -17.20
C PRO A 113 -7.07 -0.40 -16.79
N GLN A 114 -6.59 -1.43 -17.46
CA GLN A 114 -6.77 -2.80 -17.01
C GLN A 114 -5.87 -3.06 -15.78
N CYS A 115 -6.48 -3.16 -14.59
CA CYS A 115 -5.75 -3.29 -13.32
C CYS A 115 -6.67 -3.81 -12.20
N TYR A 116 -6.12 -4.06 -11.01
CA TYR A 116 -6.89 -4.14 -9.77
C TYR A 116 -6.79 -2.78 -9.07
N GLN A 117 -7.94 -2.13 -8.86
CA GLN A 117 -8.01 -0.90 -8.08
C GLN A 117 -8.28 -1.25 -6.62
N VAL A 118 -7.33 -0.94 -5.76
CA VAL A 118 -7.55 -0.92 -4.32
C VAL A 118 -8.24 0.40 -4.00
N GLN A 119 -9.52 0.31 -3.75
CA GLN A 119 -10.43 1.45 -3.63
C GLN A 119 -10.08 2.33 -2.43
N GLN A 120 -10.12 3.65 -2.63
CA GLN A 120 -10.01 4.68 -1.60
C GLN A 120 -11.22 5.63 -1.62
N LYS A 121 -12.31 5.24 -2.27
CA LYS A 121 -13.56 5.97 -2.16
C LYS A 121 -13.99 6.04 -0.71
N ALA A 122 -14.41 7.22 -0.27
CA ALA A 122 -14.83 7.45 1.11
C ALA A 122 -15.89 6.45 1.56
N SER A 123 -15.68 5.85 2.70
CA SER A 123 -16.43 4.75 3.30
C SER A 123 -16.27 3.38 2.64
N ASP A 124 -15.62 3.30 1.47
CA ASP A 124 -15.39 2.07 0.71
C ASP A 124 -13.89 1.70 0.60
N ALA A 125 -13.00 2.39 1.34
CA ALA A 125 -11.58 2.08 1.29
C ALA A 125 -11.29 0.62 1.70
N GLY A 126 -10.54 -0.08 0.83
CA GLY A 126 -10.26 -1.50 0.98
C GLY A 126 -11.14 -2.43 0.12
N ASP A 127 -12.20 -1.94 -0.53
CA ASP A 127 -12.83 -2.67 -1.63
C ASP A 127 -11.81 -2.89 -2.76
N ILE A 128 -11.98 -3.92 -3.57
CA ILE A 128 -11.16 -4.16 -4.76
C ILE A 128 -12.05 -4.16 -6.00
N ILE A 129 -11.68 -3.37 -7.01
CA ILE A 129 -12.35 -3.39 -8.31
C ILE A 129 -11.44 -4.09 -9.32
N CYS A 130 -11.96 -5.14 -9.95
CA CYS A 130 -11.32 -5.84 -11.06
C CYS A 130 -11.63 -5.11 -12.36
N MET A 131 -10.72 -4.23 -12.81
CA MET A 131 -10.98 -3.31 -13.91
C MET A 131 -10.69 -3.94 -15.27
N ASN A 132 -11.58 -3.67 -16.23
CA ASN A 132 -11.37 -3.90 -17.68
C ASN A 132 -10.89 -5.31 -18.03
N GLY A 133 -11.59 -6.34 -17.51
CA GLY A 133 -11.36 -7.74 -17.84
C GLY A 133 -10.33 -8.45 -16.98
N LEU A 134 -9.75 -7.80 -15.97
CA LEU A 134 -9.07 -8.55 -14.92
C LEU A 134 -10.10 -9.24 -14.02
N TRP A 135 -9.71 -10.37 -13.44
CA TRP A 135 -10.58 -11.19 -12.63
C TRP A 135 -9.85 -11.82 -11.44
N ALA A 136 -10.61 -12.16 -10.41
CA ALA A 136 -10.17 -12.92 -9.24
C ALA A 136 -11.30 -13.85 -8.80
N LYS A 137 -11.00 -14.91 -8.04
CA LYS A 137 -12.02 -15.88 -7.61
C LYS A 137 -13.16 -15.25 -6.82
N GLU A 138 -12.86 -14.25 -6.02
CA GLU A 138 -13.81 -13.55 -5.15
C GLU A 138 -14.61 -12.47 -5.88
N CYS A 139 -14.28 -12.16 -7.14
CA CYS A 139 -15.02 -11.20 -7.97
C CYS A 139 -16.24 -11.87 -8.56
N THR A 140 -17.33 -11.97 -7.80
CA THR A 140 -18.60 -12.61 -8.22
C THR A 140 -19.60 -11.62 -8.81
N ASP A 141 -19.40 -10.31 -8.62
CA ASP A 141 -20.24 -9.26 -9.19
C ASP A 141 -19.81 -8.94 -10.63
N SER A 142 -20.53 -9.49 -11.61
CA SER A 142 -20.27 -9.29 -13.04
C SER A 142 -20.71 -7.93 -13.58
N VAL A 143 -21.36 -7.10 -12.76
CA VAL A 143 -21.83 -5.76 -13.16
C VAL A 143 -20.87 -4.68 -12.66
N LYS A 144 -20.52 -4.73 -11.38
CA LYS A 144 -19.64 -3.74 -10.74
C LYS A 144 -18.19 -4.18 -10.65
N PHE A 145 -17.93 -5.48 -10.85
CA PHE A 145 -16.59 -6.08 -10.74
C PHE A 145 -15.89 -5.79 -9.40
N THR A 146 -16.68 -5.62 -8.34
CA THR A 146 -16.23 -5.18 -7.03
C THR A 146 -16.26 -6.30 -6.02
N VAL A 147 -15.12 -6.58 -5.39
CA VAL A 147 -15.03 -7.40 -4.19
C VAL A 147 -15.10 -6.47 -2.99
N LYS A 148 -16.20 -6.57 -2.24
CA LYS A 148 -16.43 -5.73 -1.06
C LYS A 148 -15.46 -6.07 0.07
N LYS A 149 -15.06 -5.06 0.83
CA LYS A 149 -14.24 -5.24 2.02
C LYS A 149 -14.93 -6.10 3.07
N MET A 150 -14.13 -6.84 3.84
CA MET A 150 -14.59 -7.81 4.82
C MET A 150 -15.01 -7.18 6.16
N GLN A 151 -14.54 -5.97 6.46
CA GLN A 151 -14.77 -5.30 7.73
C GLN A 151 -15.41 -3.93 7.51
N PRO A 152 -16.12 -3.36 8.48
CA PRO A 152 -16.60 -1.98 8.44
C PRO A 152 -15.45 -1.00 8.12
N SER A 153 -15.78 0.14 7.54
CA SER A 153 -14.79 1.20 7.27
C SER A 153 -14.11 1.64 8.56
N ASN A 154 -12.79 1.69 8.51
CA ASN A 154 -11.94 2.18 9.60
C ASN A 154 -11.09 3.38 9.14
N GLU A 155 -11.59 4.09 8.12
CA GLU A 155 -11.00 5.33 7.64
C GLU A 155 -11.04 6.40 8.73
N LYS A 156 -9.97 7.20 8.77
CA LYS A 156 -9.89 8.36 9.63
C LYS A 156 -10.62 9.56 9.01
N PRO A 157 -11.00 10.56 9.82
CA PRO A 157 -11.65 11.77 9.34
C PRO A 157 -10.89 12.54 8.27
N LEU A 158 -11.59 13.43 7.57
CA LEU A 158 -11.01 14.35 6.60
C LEU A 158 -9.80 15.09 7.19
N GLY A 159 -8.72 15.15 6.43
CA GLY A 159 -7.46 15.78 6.81
C GLY A 159 -6.48 14.83 7.53
N GLU A 160 -6.94 13.73 8.07
CA GLU A 160 -6.09 12.77 8.76
C GLU A 160 -5.48 11.72 7.81
N TRP A 161 -4.24 11.33 8.12
CA TRP A 161 -3.52 10.34 7.34
C TRP A 161 -3.99 8.92 7.64
N ASN A 162 -4.44 8.23 6.60
CA ASN A 162 -4.76 6.80 6.60
C ASN A 162 -3.57 6.00 6.06
N LEU A 163 -3.34 4.82 6.59
CA LEU A 163 -2.33 3.88 6.11
C LEU A 163 -2.99 2.82 5.24
N ILE A 164 -2.46 2.59 4.04
CA ILE A 164 -2.81 1.45 3.22
C ILE A 164 -1.58 0.57 3.02
N LYS A 165 -1.78 -0.74 3.19
CA LYS A 165 -0.80 -1.76 2.87
C LYS A 165 -1.41 -2.76 1.91
N VAL A 166 -0.70 -3.02 0.82
CA VAL A 166 -1.08 -3.98 -0.23
C VAL A 166 0.02 -5.03 -0.35
N ILE A 167 -0.33 -6.29 -0.21
CA ILE A 167 0.58 -7.41 -0.40
C ILE A 167 0.11 -8.21 -1.61
N SER A 168 0.91 -8.21 -2.67
CA SER A 168 0.72 -9.09 -3.83
C SER A 168 1.73 -10.20 -3.77
N LYS A 169 1.27 -11.45 -3.72
CA LYS A 169 2.15 -12.64 -3.74
C LYS A 169 1.41 -13.86 -4.28
N ASN A 170 2.06 -14.59 -5.20
CA ASN A 170 1.54 -15.88 -5.71
C ASN A 170 0.07 -15.78 -6.20
N LYS A 171 -0.25 -14.79 -7.04
CA LYS A 171 -1.61 -14.52 -7.54
C LYS A 171 -2.66 -14.28 -6.45
N THR A 172 -2.23 -13.72 -5.32
CA THR A 172 -3.08 -13.29 -4.21
C THR A 172 -2.83 -11.82 -3.94
N LEU A 173 -3.88 -11.07 -3.64
CA LEU A 173 -3.80 -9.67 -3.25
C LEU A 173 -4.49 -9.48 -1.89
N LYS A 174 -3.73 -9.02 -0.89
CA LYS A 174 -4.25 -8.66 0.44
C LYS A 174 -4.19 -7.16 0.63
N VAL A 175 -5.24 -6.58 1.18
CA VAL A 175 -5.38 -5.15 1.42
C VAL A 175 -5.66 -4.90 2.90
N PHE A 176 -4.85 -4.03 3.49
CA PHE A 176 -5.05 -3.57 4.87
C PHE A 176 -5.25 -2.05 4.86
N VAL A 177 -6.24 -1.58 5.60
CA VAL A 177 -6.46 -0.15 5.87
C VAL A 177 -6.31 0.07 7.37
N ASN A 178 -5.46 1.00 7.77
CA ASN A 178 -5.16 1.31 9.18
C ASN A 178 -4.90 0.07 10.04
N GLY A 179 -4.17 -0.92 9.47
CA GLY A 179 -3.79 -2.17 10.11
C GLY A 179 -4.85 -3.29 10.06
N VAL A 180 -6.08 -3.02 9.66
CA VAL A 180 -7.17 -4.01 9.55
C VAL A 180 -7.16 -4.64 8.16
N LEU A 181 -7.19 -5.98 8.07
CA LEU A 181 -7.35 -6.69 6.81
C LEU A 181 -8.76 -6.43 6.25
N GLN A 182 -8.81 -5.66 5.18
CA GLN A 182 -10.06 -5.28 4.52
C GLN A 182 -10.41 -6.18 3.34
N ASN A 183 -9.40 -6.76 2.67
CA ASN A 183 -9.66 -7.64 1.54
C ASN A 183 -8.56 -8.68 1.33
N ASN A 184 -8.94 -9.82 0.74
CA ASN A 184 -8.04 -10.89 0.34
C ASN A 184 -8.62 -11.61 -0.86
N ILE A 185 -8.08 -11.35 -2.05
CA ILE A 185 -8.51 -11.99 -3.30
C ILE A 185 -7.42 -12.92 -3.83
N THR A 186 -7.85 -13.99 -4.51
CA THR A 186 -7.00 -15.08 -4.98
C THR A 186 -7.26 -15.39 -6.46
N GLY A 187 -6.34 -16.14 -7.08
CA GLY A 187 -6.50 -16.55 -8.46
C GLY A 187 -6.51 -15.37 -9.44
N LEU A 188 -5.71 -14.35 -9.18
CA LEU A 188 -5.58 -13.18 -10.06
C LEU A 188 -5.26 -13.60 -11.48
N THR A 189 -5.98 -13.06 -12.48
CA THR A 189 -5.70 -13.30 -13.90
C THR A 189 -4.44 -12.59 -14.38
N ALA A 190 -4.09 -11.45 -13.77
CA ALA A 190 -2.80 -10.78 -13.93
C ALA A 190 -2.09 -10.70 -12.58
N SER A 191 -0.83 -11.15 -12.51
CA SER A 191 -0.02 -11.14 -11.29
C SER A 191 1.24 -10.29 -11.43
N SER A 192 1.34 -9.49 -12.47
CA SER A 192 2.42 -8.52 -12.70
C SER A 192 1.87 -7.30 -13.43
N GLY A 193 2.52 -6.17 -13.27
CA GLY A 193 2.14 -4.92 -13.92
C GLY A 193 2.67 -3.71 -13.15
N PHE A 194 2.27 -2.52 -13.59
CA PHE A 194 2.71 -1.28 -12.96
C PHE A 194 1.87 -0.97 -11.72
N ILE A 195 2.36 -0.06 -10.90
CA ILE A 195 1.67 0.47 -9.72
C ILE A 195 1.33 1.94 -9.99
N GLY A 196 0.13 2.38 -9.63
CA GLY A 196 -0.29 3.76 -9.88
C GLY A 196 -1.19 4.33 -8.79
N PHE A 197 -1.44 5.63 -8.91
CA PHE A 197 -2.31 6.40 -8.03
C PHE A 197 -3.33 7.16 -8.86
N GLN A 198 -4.60 6.92 -8.59
CA GLN A 198 -5.71 7.46 -9.38
C GLN A 198 -6.07 8.88 -8.96
N ASN A 199 -6.42 9.71 -9.96
CA ASN A 199 -7.10 10.98 -9.79
C ASN A 199 -8.54 10.88 -10.31
N GLU A 200 -9.52 11.08 -9.45
CA GLU A 200 -10.94 11.01 -9.80
C GLU A 200 -11.74 12.22 -9.27
N GLY A 201 -11.21 13.41 -9.54
CA GLY A 201 -11.94 14.67 -9.40
C GLY A 201 -12.00 15.29 -8.01
N LYS A 202 -11.29 14.74 -7.02
CA LYS A 202 -11.17 15.34 -5.68
C LYS A 202 -9.71 15.41 -5.23
N PRO A 203 -9.31 16.50 -4.53
CA PRO A 203 -7.93 16.66 -4.11
C PRO A 203 -7.60 15.74 -2.93
N LEU A 204 -6.46 15.05 -3.06
CA LEU A 204 -5.93 14.18 -2.01
C LEU A 204 -4.39 14.19 -2.06
N GLU A 205 -3.79 13.65 -1.04
CA GLU A 205 -2.34 13.53 -0.92
C GLU A 205 -1.93 12.11 -0.57
N PHE A 206 -0.74 11.72 -1.06
CA PHE A 206 -0.03 10.50 -0.66
C PHE A 206 1.35 10.86 -0.12
N ARG A 207 1.86 10.05 0.83
CA ARG A 207 3.22 10.13 1.35
C ARG A 207 3.74 8.77 1.79
N ASN A 208 5.02 8.72 2.15
CA ASN A 208 5.65 7.53 2.73
C ASN A 208 5.47 6.26 1.88
N LEU A 209 5.54 6.41 0.54
CA LEU A 209 5.47 5.27 -0.35
C LEU A 209 6.71 4.38 -0.17
N SER A 210 6.46 3.11 0.06
CA SER A 210 7.47 2.05 0.09
C SER A 210 6.99 0.86 -0.74
N ILE A 211 7.87 0.34 -1.58
CA ILE A 211 7.61 -0.87 -2.38
C ILE A 211 8.75 -1.84 -2.13
N LYS A 212 8.47 -2.92 -1.40
CA LYS A 212 9.40 -4.00 -1.11
C LYS A 212 9.12 -5.18 -2.02
N ILE A 213 10.12 -5.63 -2.77
CA ILE A 213 10.03 -6.87 -3.57
C ILE A 213 10.03 -8.06 -2.63
N LEU A 214 9.10 -8.97 -2.83
CA LEU A 214 9.02 -10.24 -2.10
C LEU A 214 9.69 -11.35 -2.91
N ASN A 215 10.58 -12.08 -2.27
CA ASN A 215 11.24 -13.20 -2.92
C ASN A 215 10.25 -14.35 -3.16
N LYS A 216 10.42 -15.05 -4.31
CA LYS A 216 9.78 -16.35 -4.52
C LYS A 216 10.39 -17.31 -3.50
N ASN A 217 9.56 -17.92 -2.69
CA ASN A 217 10.00 -19.07 -1.88
C ASN A 217 10.09 -20.28 -2.79
#